data_208bc4068f722f160a2458e60f18fbc3
#
_entry.id   208bc4068f722f160a2458e60f18fbc3
#
_cell.length_a   1.000
_cell.length_b   1.000
_cell.length_c   1.000
_cell.angle_alpha   90.00
_cell.angle_beta   90.00
_cell.angle_gamma   90.00
#
_symmetry.space_group_name_H-M   'P 1'
#
loop_
_entity.id
_entity.type
_entity.pdbx_description
1 polymer ?
#
loop_
_entity_poly.entity_id
_entity_poly.type
_entity_poly.pdbx_seq_one_letter_code
_entity_poly.pdbx_strand_id
1 'polypeptide(L)'
;MSTIETRNAVEAGRFVGSAIGRNYPSDILDAAKMCLVDWCGVALGAQNEEAAAAVRKVAMNWGTNGNAQVLLGDKAAPSAAAMINGTMAHCLDYDDTHVGSTTHVSGPTVASALAIGTHLGASEQDILSAIISGFEVAARLGNGAGQPANLRGFHATGIFGAFGATAAASVLY
;
A
#
# COMPACT_ATOMS: atom_id res chain seq x y z
N MET A 1 -27.56 2.64 -9.55
CA MET A 1 -26.67 1.86 -8.65
C MET A 1 -27.55 0.98 -7.79
N SER A 2 -27.24 -0.33 -7.69
CA SER A 2 -28.02 -1.24 -6.86
C SER A 2 -27.80 -0.93 -5.36
N THR A 3 -28.79 -1.22 -4.53
CA THR A 3 -28.71 -1.04 -3.07
C THR A 3 -27.58 -1.86 -2.43
N ILE A 4 -27.16 -2.97 -3.06
CA ILE A 4 -26.07 -3.84 -2.60
C ILE A 4 -24.71 -3.18 -2.82
N GLU A 5 -24.48 -2.56 -4.00
CA GLU A 5 -23.20 -1.89 -4.31
C GLU A 5 -22.94 -0.70 -3.39
N THR A 6 -23.98 0.10 -3.14
CA THR A 6 -23.87 1.22 -2.20
C THR A 6 -23.57 0.74 -0.79
N ARG A 7 -24.15 -0.38 -0.35
CA ARG A 7 -23.92 -0.96 0.97
C ARG A 7 -22.45 -1.39 1.14
N ASN A 8 -21.86 -2.09 0.16
CA ASN A 8 -20.47 -2.58 0.25
C ASN A 8 -19.46 -1.42 0.33
N ALA A 9 -19.65 -0.36 -0.43
CA ALA A 9 -18.80 0.84 -0.36
C ALA A 9 -18.88 1.54 1.01
N VAL A 10 -20.09 1.65 1.57
CA VAL A 10 -20.31 2.23 2.90
C VAL A 10 -19.67 1.37 4.00
N GLU A 11 -19.78 0.05 3.91
CA GLU A 11 -19.16 -0.87 4.87
C GLU A 11 -17.63 -0.79 4.82
N ALA A 12 -17.04 -0.73 3.63
CA ALA A 12 -15.60 -0.53 3.47
C ALA A 12 -15.16 0.81 4.07
N GLY A 13 -15.89 1.89 3.80
CA GLY A 13 -15.62 3.20 4.38
C GLY A 13 -15.72 3.23 5.91
N ARG A 14 -16.71 2.56 6.50
CA ARG A 14 -16.84 2.41 7.96
C ARG A 14 -15.68 1.62 8.56
N PHE A 15 -15.28 0.54 7.90
CA PHE A 15 -14.14 -0.28 8.33
C PHE A 15 -12.87 0.55 8.39
N VAL A 16 -12.55 1.29 7.33
CA VAL A 16 -11.39 2.18 7.24
C VAL A 16 -11.47 3.30 8.27
N GLY A 17 -12.60 4.01 8.35
CA GLY A 17 -12.78 5.13 9.27
C GLY A 17 -12.80 4.76 10.76
N SER A 18 -12.85 3.47 11.10
CA SER A 18 -12.76 2.98 12.48
C SER A 18 -11.46 2.23 12.78
N ALA A 19 -10.43 2.37 11.94
CA ALA A 19 -9.18 1.60 12.07
C ALA A 19 -8.27 2.13 13.19
N ILE A 20 -8.20 3.44 13.37
CA ILE A 20 -7.39 4.06 14.42
C ILE A 20 -7.95 3.68 15.80
N GLY A 21 -7.06 3.26 16.69
CA GLY A 21 -7.41 2.79 18.04
C GLY A 21 -8.08 1.41 18.09
N ARG A 22 -8.20 0.72 16.95
CA ARG A 22 -8.71 -0.65 16.92
C ARG A 22 -7.71 -1.60 17.57
N ASN A 23 -8.20 -2.44 18.47
CA ASN A 23 -7.40 -3.50 19.05
C ASN A 23 -7.41 -4.72 18.13
N TYR A 24 -6.29 -4.93 17.41
CA TYR A 24 -6.12 -6.11 16.56
C TYR A 24 -5.55 -7.28 17.36
N PRO A 25 -5.97 -8.53 17.07
CA PRO A 25 -5.31 -9.73 17.59
C PRO A 25 -3.80 -9.74 17.28
N SER A 26 -3.01 -10.37 18.15
CA SER A 26 -1.55 -10.39 18.01
C SER A 26 -1.06 -11.04 16.71
N ASP A 27 -1.73 -12.10 16.28
CA ASP A 27 -1.43 -12.79 15.02
C ASP A 27 -1.64 -11.90 13.78
N ILE A 28 -2.64 -11.03 13.80
CA ILE A 28 -2.87 -10.04 12.73
C ILE A 28 -1.78 -8.97 12.73
N LEU A 29 -1.38 -8.48 13.92
CA LEU A 29 -0.30 -7.52 14.03
C LEU A 29 1.03 -8.12 13.58
N ASP A 30 1.31 -9.35 13.96
CA ASP A 30 2.54 -10.06 13.58
C ASP A 30 2.56 -10.32 12.06
N ALA A 31 1.44 -10.70 11.45
CA ALA A 31 1.34 -10.83 10.01
C ALA A 31 1.59 -9.50 9.29
N ALA A 32 1.03 -8.40 9.76
CA ALA A 32 1.27 -7.08 9.17
C ALA A 32 2.74 -6.64 9.29
N LYS A 33 3.39 -6.93 10.43
CA LYS A 33 4.82 -6.68 10.61
C LYS A 33 5.68 -7.53 9.67
N MET A 34 5.33 -8.80 9.47
CA MET A 34 6.03 -9.67 8.52
C MET A 34 5.93 -9.14 7.10
N CYS A 35 4.74 -8.71 6.65
CA CYS A 35 4.56 -8.08 5.35
C CYS A 35 5.40 -6.79 5.21
N LEU A 36 5.48 -5.99 6.27
CA LEU A 36 6.32 -4.79 6.29
C LEU A 36 7.81 -5.13 6.18
N VAL A 37 8.29 -6.17 6.89
CA VAL A 37 9.69 -6.61 6.83
C VAL A 37 10.02 -7.17 5.45
N ASP A 38 9.15 -8.00 4.89
CA ASP A 38 9.27 -8.52 3.53
C ASP A 38 9.36 -7.38 2.51
N TRP A 39 8.41 -6.46 2.56
CA TRP A 39 8.36 -5.27 1.71
C TRP A 39 9.67 -4.45 1.78
N CYS A 40 10.21 -4.23 2.99
CA CYS A 40 11.49 -3.55 3.17
C CYS A 40 12.64 -4.33 2.52
N GLY A 41 12.66 -5.65 2.69
CA GLY A 41 13.69 -6.52 2.12
C GLY A 41 13.70 -6.48 0.59
N VAL A 42 12.52 -6.58 -0.03
CA VAL A 42 12.35 -6.49 -1.49
C VAL A 42 12.79 -5.13 -2.01
N ALA A 43 12.32 -4.05 -1.36
CA ALA A 43 12.68 -2.69 -1.75
C ALA A 43 14.19 -2.42 -1.63
N LEU A 44 14.85 -2.93 -0.59
CA LEU A 44 16.30 -2.84 -0.46
C LEU A 44 17.04 -3.66 -1.53
N GLY A 45 16.52 -4.83 -1.89
CA GLY A 45 17.07 -5.65 -2.97
C GLY A 45 17.04 -4.92 -4.32
N ALA A 46 16.04 -4.09 -4.54
CA ALA A 46 15.85 -3.33 -5.78
C ALA A 46 16.61 -1.99 -5.87
N GLN A 47 17.43 -1.65 -4.88
CA GLN A 47 18.07 -0.33 -4.78
C GLN A 47 18.89 0.07 -6.02
N ASN A 48 19.45 -0.90 -6.74
CA ASN A 48 20.31 -0.69 -7.90
C ASN A 48 19.58 -0.94 -9.24
N GLU A 49 18.26 -1.20 -9.21
CA GLU A 49 17.49 -1.44 -10.41
C GLU A 49 17.28 -0.15 -11.22
N GLU A 50 17.33 -0.27 -12.55
CA GLU A 50 17.12 0.87 -13.45
C GLU A 50 15.76 1.55 -13.23
N ALA A 51 14.71 0.77 -12.98
CA ALA A 51 13.38 1.28 -12.69
C ALA A 51 13.36 2.14 -11.42
N ALA A 52 14.04 1.69 -10.35
CA ALA A 52 14.17 2.44 -9.10
C ALA A 52 14.94 3.75 -9.30
N ALA A 53 16.03 3.71 -10.06
CA ALA A 53 16.82 4.92 -10.39
C ALA A 53 16.03 5.91 -11.23
N ALA A 54 15.32 5.44 -12.25
CA ALA A 54 14.52 6.27 -13.14
C ALA A 54 13.37 6.97 -12.40
N VAL A 55 12.59 6.23 -11.60
CA VAL A 55 11.47 6.81 -10.85
C VAL A 55 11.95 7.79 -9.79
N ARG A 56 13.05 7.49 -9.10
CA ARG A 56 13.67 8.41 -8.13
C ARG A 56 14.04 9.73 -8.79
N LYS A 57 14.71 9.70 -9.94
CA LYS A 57 15.12 10.88 -10.70
C LYS A 57 13.93 11.76 -11.10
N VAL A 58 12.81 11.17 -11.48
CA VAL A 58 11.62 11.91 -11.91
C VAL A 58 10.80 12.39 -10.71
N ALA A 59 10.48 11.50 -9.78
CA ALA A 59 9.56 11.80 -8.68
C ALA A 59 10.14 12.81 -7.68
N MET A 60 11.45 12.81 -7.44
CA MET A 60 12.09 13.83 -6.59
C MET A 60 11.92 15.26 -7.12
N ASN A 61 11.68 15.42 -8.42
CA ASN A 61 11.40 16.74 -9.02
C ASN A 61 9.94 17.18 -8.86
N TRP A 62 9.01 16.29 -8.48
CA TRP A 62 7.59 16.63 -8.34
C TRP A 62 7.26 17.37 -7.05
N GLY A 63 8.14 17.30 -6.07
CA GLY A 63 7.97 18.03 -4.82
C GLY A 63 8.98 17.59 -3.77
N THR A 64 9.79 18.56 -3.36
CA THR A 64 10.74 18.40 -2.26
C THR A 64 10.14 18.78 -0.90
N ASN A 65 8.94 19.37 -0.89
CA ASN A 65 8.30 19.89 0.30
C ASN A 65 7.47 18.77 0.98
N GLY A 66 8.07 18.05 1.89
CA GLY A 66 7.40 17.03 2.68
C GLY A 66 8.35 16.31 3.62
N ASN A 67 7.79 15.61 4.59
CA ASN A 67 8.55 14.83 5.58
C ASN A 67 8.44 13.32 5.33
N ALA A 68 7.87 12.90 4.19
CA ALA A 68 7.73 11.49 3.87
C ALA A 68 9.09 10.86 3.59
N GLN A 69 9.39 9.74 4.25
CA GLN A 69 10.66 9.06 4.11
C GLN A 69 10.75 8.30 2.79
N VAL A 70 11.74 8.62 1.99
CA VAL A 70 12.15 7.79 0.85
C VAL A 70 13.18 6.77 1.34
N LEU A 71 12.96 5.49 1.03
CA LEU A 71 13.92 4.45 1.41
C LEU A 71 15.29 4.73 0.79
N LEU A 72 16.34 4.64 1.61
CA LEU A 72 17.72 4.94 1.21
C LEU A 72 17.91 6.32 0.58
N GLY A 73 17.10 7.30 1.00
CA GLY A 73 17.16 8.65 0.43
C GLY A 73 16.64 9.72 1.37
N ASP A 74 16.57 10.92 0.85
CA ASP A 74 16.07 12.10 1.54
C ASP A 74 14.53 12.06 1.69
N LYS A 75 14.01 13.00 2.47
CA LYS A 75 12.57 13.21 2.59
C LYS A 75 12.01 13.89 1.34
N ALA A 76 10.75 13.57 1.03
CA ALA A 76 10.04 14.11 -0.11
C ALA A 76 8.57 14.37 0.21
N ALA A 77 7.82 14.91 -0.76
CA ALA A 77 6.36 14.92 -0.69
C ALA A 77 5.81 13.48 -0.62
N PRO A 78 4.70 13.24 0.10
CA PRO A 78 4.17 11.88 0.27
C PRO A 78 3.93 11.12 -1.03
N SER A 79 3.42 11.78 -2.06
CA SER A 79 3.20 11.18 -3.37
C SER A 79 4.50 10.72 -4.06
N ALA A 80 5.55 11.53 -3.95
CA ALA A 80 6.87 11.19 -4.50
C ALA A 80 7.50 10.01 -3.72
N ALA A 81 7.46 10.06 -2.39
CA ALA A 81 7.97 8.99 -1.55
C ALA A 81 7.22 7.67 -1.79
N ALA A 82 5.88 7.70 -1.84
CA ALA A 82 5.07 6.52 -2.12
C ALA A 82 5.39 5.92 -3.49
N MET A 83 5.56 6.74 -4.53
CA MET A 83 5.88 6.27 -5.87
C MET A 83 7.27 5.64 -5.93
N ILE A 84 8.28 6.27 -5.34
CA ILE A 84 9.65 5.75 -5.33
C ILE A 84 9.70 4.43 -4.55
N ASN A 85 9.19 4.43 -3.33
CA ASN A 85 9.20 3.28 -2.44
C ASN A 85 8.38 2.11 -3.00
N GLY A 86 7.21 2.39 -3.58
CA GLY A 86 6.37 1.39 -4.21
C GLY A 86 7.01 0.77 -5.45
N THR A 87 7.71 1.57 -6.27
CA THR A 87 8.46 1.03 -7.41
C THR A 87 9.61 0.13 -6.94
N MET A 88 10.36 0.55 -5.92
CA MET A 88 11.42 -0.29 -5.35
C MET A 88 10.89 -1.61 -4.80
N ALA A 89 9.73 -1.58 -4.14
CA ALA A 89 9.14 -2.79 -3.56
C ALA A 89 8.54 -3.74 -4.60
N HIS A 90 8.28 -3.30 -5.83
CA HIS A 90 7.56 -4.12 -6.82
C HIS A 90 8.35 -4.41 -8.11
N CYS A 91 9.40 -3.66 -8.43
CA CYS A 91 10.07 -3.80 -9.72
C CYS A 91 10.81 -5.13 -9.93
N LEU A 92 11.07 -5.90 -8.89
CA LEU A 92 11.65 -7.25 -8.97
C LEU A 92 10.58 -8.34 -9.12
N ASP A 93 9.31 -8.02 -8.92
CA ASP A 93 8.16 -8.93 -9.08
C ASP A 93 8.24 -10.20 -8.21
N TYR A 94 8.79 -10.08 -7.00
CA TYR A 94 8.84 -11.17 -6.01
C TYR A 94 8.36 -10.75 -4.61
N ASP A 95 7.70 -9.60 -4.51
CA ASP A 95 6.99 -9.15 -3.32
C ASP A 95 5.75 -10.03 -3.05
N ASP A 96 5.21 -9.92 -1.84
CA ASP A 96 4.12 -10.75 -1.36
C ASP A 96 2.93 -10.80 -2.33
N THR A 97 2.30 -11.95 -2.41
CA THR A 97 1.14 -12.14 -3.28
C THR A 97 -0.02 -12.75 -2.51
N HIS A 98 -1.15 -12.04 -2.49
CA HIS A 98 -2.41 -12.60 -2.03
C HIS A 98 -3.04 -13.43 -3.15
N VAL A 99 -2.87 -14.75 -3.07
CA VAL A 99 -3.24 -15.71 -4.15
C VAL A 99 -4.70 -15.57 -4.56
N GLY A 100 -5.62 -15.45 -3.60
CA GLY A 100 -7.06 -15.36 -3.90
C GLY A 100 -7.45 -14.15 -4.74
N SER A 101 -6.75 -13.02 -4.59
CA SER A 101 -6.98 -11.80 -5.38
C SER A 101 -6.03 -11.65 -6.56
N THR A 102 -5.01 -12.50 -6.68
CA THR A 102 -3.93 -12.35 -7.67
C THR A 102 -3.25 -10.97 -7.63
N THR A 103 -3.08 -10.42 -6.43
CA THR A 103 -2.63 -9.05 -6.20
C THR A 103 -1.41 -9.04 -5.28
N HIS A 104 -0.37 -8.28 -5.65
CA HIS A 104 0.74 -7.93 -4.77
C HIS A 104 0.29 -6.78 -3.86
N VAL A 105 -0.19 -7.11 -2.67
CA VAL A 105 -0.92 -6.14 -1.85
C VAL A 105 0.00 -5.19 -1.10
N SER A 106 1.15 -5.68 -0.63
CA SER A 106 2.11 -4.88 0.15
C SER A 106 2.71 -3.74 -0.67
N GLY A 107 3.05 -3.97 -1.94
CA GLY A 107 3.70 -2.99 -2.80
C GLY A 107 3.09 -1.60 -2.68
N PRO A 108 1.83 -1.40 -3.11
CA PRO A 108 1.15 -0.10 -3.05
C PRO A 108 0.68 0.29 -1.64
N THR A 109 0.23 -0.67 -0.83
CA THR A 109 -0.39 -0.41 0.47
C THR A 109 0.64 0.09 1.49
N VAL A 110 1.76 -0.63 1.64
CA VAL A 110 2.83 -0.26 2.57
C VAL A 110 3.51 1.03 2.11
N ALA A 111 3.74 1.19 0.80
CA ALA A 111 4.31 2.42 0.26
C ALA A 111 3.48 3.66 0.63
N SER A 112 2.15 3.56 0.51
CA SER A 112 1.22 4.63 0.88
C SER A 112 1.22 4.88 2.40
N ALA A 113 1.09 3.82 3.20
CA ALA A 113 1.06 3.91 4.65
C ALA A 113 2.33 4.55 5.22
N LEU A 114 3.51 4.11 4.76
CA LEU A 114 4.78 4.66 5.22
C LEU A 114 4.99 6.10 4.76
N ALA A 115 4.66 6.43 3.51
CA ALA A 115 4.83 7.78 3.01
C ALA A 115 3.98 8.79 3.80
N ILE A 116 2.71 8.48 4.04
CA ILE A 116 1.80 9.36 4.80
C ILE A 116 2.12 9.31 6.29
N GLY A 117 2.33 8.12 6.86
CA GLY A 117 2.63 7.95 8.27
C GLY A 117 3.91 8.69 8.70
N THR A 118 4.98 8.58 7.91
CA THR A 118 6.23 9.32 8.20
C THR A 118 6.09 10.82 7.98
N HIS A 119 5.28 11.23 7.00
CA HIS A 119 4.98 12.66 6.77
C HIS A 119 4.26 13.30 7.95
N LEU A 120 3.28 12.61 8.50
CA LEU A 120 2.43 13.08 9.60
C LEU A 120 3.04 12.81 11.00
N GLY A 121 4.09 12.01 11.09
CA GLY A 121 4.64 11.55 12.36
C GLY A 121 3.70 10.60 13.10
N ALA A 122 2.96 9.78 12.37
CA ALA A 122 2.03 8.80 12.92
C ALA A 122 2.75 7.74 13.76
N SER A 123 2.05 7.17 14.73
CA SER A 123 2.58 6.08 15.55
C SER A 123 2.77 4.79 14.74
N GLU A 124 3.65 3.91 15.20
CA GLU A 124 3.81 2.57 14.60
C GLU A 124 2.47 1.82 14.52
N GLN A 125 1.67 1.93 15.58
CA GLN A 125 0.36 1.28 15.64
C GLN A 125 -0.62 1.82 14.60
N ASP A 126 -0.62 3.13 14.36
CA ASP A 126 -1.48 3.74 13.34
C ASP A 126 -1.04 3.34 11.93
N ILE A 127 0.28 3.28 11.67
CA ILE A 127 0.82 2.78 10.41
C ILE A 127 0.44 1.31 10.18
N LEU A 128 0.56 0.45 11.19
CA LEU A 128 0.13 -0.94 11.09
C LEU A 128 -1.39 -1.05 10.85
N SER A 129 -2.19 -0.22 11.51
CA SER A 129 -3.64 -0.15 11.29
C SER A 129 -3.98 0.25 9.86
N ALA A 130 -3.21 1.19 9.28
CA ALA A 130 -3.34 1.60 7.89
C ALA A 130 -2.98 0.47 6.92
N ILE A 131 -1.87 -0.24 7.17
CA ILE A 131 -1.45 -1.40 6.38
C ILE A 131 -2.54 -2.48 6.41
N ILE A 132 -3.00 -2.89 7.58
CA ILE A 132 -4.06 -3.91 7.73
C ILE A 132 -5.31 -3.50 6.96
N SER A 133 -5.73 -2.23 7.09
CA SER A 133 -6.94 -1.74 6.42
C SER A 133 -6.80 -1.73 4.90
N GLY A 134 -5.65 -1.33 4.40
CA GLY A 134 -5.35 -1.37 2.97
C GLY A 134 -5.32 -2.79 2.41
N PHE A 135 -4.71 -3.73 3.13
CA PHE A 135 -4.71 -5.15 2.78
C PHE A 135 -6.13 -5.72 2.67
N GLU A 136 -6.95 -5.50 3.70
CA GLU A 136 -8.32 -6.00 3.72
C GLU A 136 -9.15 -5.47 2.54
N VAL A 137 -9.03 -4.18 2.23
CA VAL A 137 -9.78 -3.58 1.13
C VAL A 137 -9.29 -4.13 -0.22
N ALA A 138 -7.99 -4.14 -0.49
CA ALA A 138 -7.44 -4.63 -1.75
C ALA A 138 -7.74 -6.12 -1.96
N ALA A 139 -7.49 -6.95 -0.94
CA ALA A 139 -7.71 -8.39 -1.01
C ALA A 139 -9.18 -8.75 -1.23
N ARG A 140 -10.12 -8.09 -0.54
CA ARG A 140 -11.56 -8.35 -0.72
C ARG A 140 -12.06 -7.96 -2.09
N LEU A 141 -11.65 -6.79 -2.61
CA LEU A 141 -12.00 -6.37 -3.96
C LEU A 141 -11.39 -7.30 -5.01
N GLY A 142 -10.12 -7.66 -4.83
CA GLY A 142 -9.43 -8.57 -5.73
C GLY A 142 -9.99 -10.00 -5.69
N ASN A 143 -10.43 -10.52 -4.53
CA ASN A 143 -11.12 -11.81 -4.44
C ASN A 143 -12.41 -11.84 -5.30
N GLY A 144 -13.10 -10.72 -5.37
CA GLY A 144 -14.32 -10.61 -6.18
C GLY A 144 -14.08 -10.48 -7.69
N ALA A 145 -12.95 -9.88 -8.11
CA ALA A 145 -12.76 -9.46 -9.50
C ALA A 145 -11.34 -9.68 -10.07
N GLY A 146 -10.36 -10.15 -9.27
CA GLY A 146 -8.95 -10.25 -9.69
C GLY A 146 -8.75 -11.23 -10.84
N GLN A 147 -9.20 -12.47 -10.70
CA GLN A 147 -9.07 -13.46 -11.77
C GLN A 147 -9.81 -13.06 -13.06
N PRO A 148 -11.07 -12.60 -13.03
CA PRO A 148 -11.73 -12.07 -14.21
C PRO A 148 -11.01 -10.89 -14.86
N ALA A 149 -10.38 -10.01 -14.07
CA ALA A 149 -9.59 -8.89 -14.56
C ALA A 149 -8.34 -9.39 -15.32
N ASN A 150 -7.59 -10.31 -14.72
CA ASN A 150 -6.40 -10.92 -15.35
C ASN A 150 -6.72 -11.61 -16.66
N LEU A 151 -7.81 -12.39 -16.72
CA LEU A 151 -8.24 -13.07 -17.95
C LEU A 151 -8.59 -12.09 -19.08
N ARG A 152 -8.92 -10.84 -18.76
CA ARG A 152 -9.19 -9.77 -19.72
C ARG A 152 -7.94 -8.92 -20.03
N GLY A 153 -6.78 -9.30 -19.54
CA GLY A 153 -5.50 -8.60 -19.76
C GLY A 153 -5.25 -7.41 -18.85
N PHE A 154 -6.01 -7.26 -17.76
CA PHE A 154 -5.75 -6.23 -16.78
C PHE A 154 -4.79 -6.73 -15.69
N HIS A 155 -3.93 -5.85 -15.19
CA HIS A 155 -3.03 -6.14 -14.07
C HIS A 155 -3.74 -5.93 -12.73
N ALA A 156 -3.99 -7.01 -12.01
CA ALA A 156 -4.79 -6.98 -10.77
C ALA A 156 -4.17 -6.05 -9.71
N THR A 157 -2.87 -6.08 -9.50
CA THR A 157 -2.18 -5.19 -8.56
C THR A 157 -2.39 -3.72 -8.91
N GLY A 158 -2.31 -3.36 -10.19
CA GLY A 158 -2.54 -1.97 -10.64
C GLY A 158 -3.97 -1.48 -10.36
N ILE A 159 -4.96 -2.37 -10.40
CA ILE A 159 -6.36 -2.01 -10.10
C ILE A 159 -6.61 -2.00 -8.59
N PHE A 160 -6.43 -3.15 -7.94
CA PHE A 160 -6.86 -3.33 -6.54
C PHE A 160 -5.90 -2.71 -5.55
N GLY A 161 -4.61 -2.63 -5.89
CA GLY A 161 -3.60 -1.94 -5.11
C GLY A 161 -3.89 -0.45 -4.93
N ALA A 162 -4.49 0.21 -5.93
CA ALA A 162 -4.92 1.60 -5.80
C ALA A 162 -5.98 1.80 -4.69
N PHE A 163 -6.92 0.84 -4.55
CA PHE A 163 -7.89 0.87 -3.46
C PHE A 163 -7.24 0.60 -2.11
N GLY A 164 -6.28 -0.33 -2.04
CA GLY A 164 -5.51 -0.61 -0.83
C GLY A 164 -4.70 0.60 -0.38
N ALA A 165 -3.97 1.24 -1.29
CA ALA A 165 -3.22 2.46 -1.03
C ALA A 165 -4.14 3.60 -0.55
N THR A 166 -5.30 3.76 -1.19
CA THR A 166 -6.30 4.77 -0.77
C THR A 166 -6.84 4.48 0.62
N ALA A 167 -7.19 3.23 0.92
CA ALA A 167 -7.66 2.84 2.25
C ALA A 167 -6.60 3.12 3.32
N ALA A 168 -5.34 2.72 3.08
CA ALA A 168 -4.24 3.00 3.99
C ALA A 168 -4.03 4.51 4.22
N ALA A 169 -4.06 5.30 3.16
CA ALA A 169 -4.00 6.76 3.24
C ALA A 169 -5.14 7.33 4.10
N SER A 170 -6.37 6.87 3.86
CA SER A 170 -7.56 7.37 4.55
C SER A 170 -7.62 7.04 6.05
N VAL A 171 -6.89 6.01 6.50
CA VAL A 171 -6.74 5.71 7.94
C VAL A 171 -5.92 6.78 8.64
N LEU A 172 -4.90 7.34 7.97
CA LEU A 172 -3.92 8.25 8.56
C LEU A 172 -4.30 9.72 8.46
N TYR A 173 -5.22 10.08 7.54
CA TYR A 173 -5.79 11.42 7.40
C TYR A 173 -7.10 11.58 8.17
#